data_549143a97b81ad6c54314ca8dfacc705
#
_entry.id   549143a97b81ad6c54314ca8dfacc705
#
_cell.length_a   1.000
_cell.length_b   1.000
_cell.length_c   1.000
_cell.angle_alpha   90.00
_cell.angle_beta   90.00
_cell.angle_gamma   90.00
#
_symmetry.space_group_name_H-M   'P 1'
#
loop_
_entity.id
_entity.type
_entity.pdbx_description
1 polymer ?
#
loop_
_entity_poly.entity_id
_entity_poly.type
_entity_poly.pdbx_seq_one_letter_code
_entity_poly.pdbx_strand_id
1 'polypeptide(L)'
;MEFALPFDHTFWVIPGKFLAGPYPGSHDPDEASRRLEALIQCGICLVIDLTREGEIRQADPPFLPYAETLNRLAGKTGVEVSTVRISIRDQESPSPGGMNAILDEIDRSIATDRPVYVHCWGGRGRTGTVVACYLVRQGWSGDQGLKRLEKLRQGASNGHLLSPKTEAQRQFVRSWRNWDRRNI
;
A
#
# COMPACT_ATOMS: atom_id res chain seq x y z
N MET A 1 0.03 -16.28 16.40
CA MET A 1 -1.21 -15.56 16.06
C MET A 1 -1.19 -15.26 14.58
N GLU A 2 -2.18 -15.72 13.83
CA GLU A 2 -2.30 -15.42 12.41
C GLU A 2 -3.07 -14.09 12.28
N PHE A 3 -2.47 -13.11 11.61
CA PHE A 3 -3.12 -11.81 11.38
C PHE A 3 -4.10 -11.96 10.21
N ALA A 4 -5.39 -11.80 10.50
CA ALA A 4 -6.44 -11.85 9.48
C ALA A 4 -6.21 -10.80 8.39
N LEU A 5 -6.59 -11.13 7.16
CA LEU A 5 -6.61 -10.18 6.06
C LEU A 5 -7.97 -9.44 6.07
N PRO A 6 -7.98 -8.11 5.96
CA PRO A 6 -9.24 -7.35 6.07
C PRO A 6 -10.19 -7.55 4.89
N PHE A 7 -9.67 -7.75 3.68
CA PHE A 7 -10.44 -8.02 2.47
C PHE A 7 -9.53 -8.58 1.36
N ASP A 8 -10.15 -9.03 0.28
CA ASP A 8 -9.47 -9.65 -0.85
C ASP A 8 -8.34 -8.80 -1.43
N HIS A 9 -7.28 -9.46 -1.89
CA HIS A 9 -6.09 -8.87 -2.50
C HIS A 9 -5.20 -8.06 -1.54
N THR A 10 -5.50 -8.04 -0.24
CA THR A 10 -4.58 -7.51 0.78
C THR A 10 -3.58 -8.55 1.21
N PHE A 11 -2.42 -8.10 1.68
CA PHE A 11 -1.40 -8.99 2.25
C PHE A 11 -0.52 -8.23 3.25
N TRP A 12 -0.13 -8.90 4.32
CA TRP A 12 0.80 -8.34 5.29
C TRP A 12 2.23 -8.40 4.76
N VAL A 13 2.89 -7.25 4.70
CA VAL A 13 4.34 -7.15 4.47
C VAL A 13 5.09 -7.40 5.78
N ILE A 14 4.60 -6.79 6.85
CA ILE A 14 4.99 -7.06 8.24
C ILE A 14 3.69 -7.28 9.02
N PRO A 15 3.45 -8.49 9.56
CA PRO A 15 2.25 -8.80 10.31
C PRO A 15 1.94 -7.76 11.40
N GLY A 16 0.73 -7.21 11.40
CA GLY A 16 0.25 -6.22 12.36
C GLY A 16 0.87 -4.82 12.25
N LYS A 17 1.80 -4.57 11.30
CA LYS A 17 2.47 -3.26 11.16
C LYS A 17 2.41 -2.66 9.78
N PHE A 18 2.57 -3.48 8.72
CA PHE A 18 2.54 -2.99 7.35
C PHE A 18 1.68 -3.90 6.48
N LEU A 19 0.53 -3.39 6.09
CA LEU A 19 -0.43 -4.01 5.18
C LEU A 19 -0.34 -3.35 3.81
N ALA A 20 -0.52 -4.12 2.75
CA ALA A 20 -0.55 -3.63 1.38
C ALA A 20 -1.74 -4.23 0.61
N GLY A 21 -2.27 -3.49 -0.37
CA GLY A 21 -3.42 -3.99 -1.13
C GLY A 21 -3.98 -3.02 -2.17
N PRO A 22 -5.21 -3.26 -2.62
CA PRO A 22 -5.93 -2.44 -3.59
C PRO A 22 -6.59 -1.22 -2.94
N TYR A 23 -7.23 -0.39 -3.76
CA TYR A 23 -8.07 0.71 -3.32
C TYR A 23 -9.16 0.21 -2.34
N PRO A 24 -9.28 0.79 -1.13
CA PRO A 24 -10.19 0.27 -0.10
C PRO A 24 -11.65 0.69 -0.29
N GLY A 25 -11.92 1.67 -1.16
CA GLY A 25 -13.29 2.08 -1.50
C GLY A 25 -13.96 1.12 -2.49
N SER A 26 -15.22 1.36 -2.76
CA SER A 26 -16.05 0.65 -3.73
C SER A 26 -17.04 1.62 -4.36
N HIS A 27 -17.70 1.21 -5.46
CA HIS A 27 -18.89 1.88 -5.98
C HIS A 27 -20.13 1.55 -5.13
N ASP A 28 -20.11 0.42 -4.39
CA ASP A 28 -21.11 0.04 -3.40
C ASP A 28 -20.73 0.63 -2.02
N PRO A 29 -21.55 1.54 -1.44
CA PRO A 29 -21.25 2.15 -0.14
C PRO A 29 -21.15 1.16 1.02
N ASP A 30 -21.92 0.08 1.00
CA ASP A 30 -21.90 -0.91 2.07
C ASP A 30 -20.64 -1.77 1.99
N GLU A 31 -20.21 -2.13 0.81
CA GLU A 31 -18.93 -2.82 0.60
C GLU A 31 -17.75 -1.91 0.99
N ALA A 32 -17.76 -0.63 0.60
CA ALA A 32 -16.76 0.33 1.00
C ALA A 32 -16.68 0.43 2.54
N SER A 33 -17.83 0.56 3.22
CA SER A 33 -17.88 0.63 4.68
C SER A 33 -17.29 -0.62 5.34
N ARG A 34 -17.67 -1.82 4.88
CA ARG A 34 -17.12 -3.08 5.41
C ARG A 34 -15.60 -3.19 5.27
N ARG A 35 -15.04 -2.79 4.12
CA ARG A 35 -13.58 -2.79 3.89
C ARG A 35 -12.86 -1.81 4.81
N LEU A 36 -13.41 -0.62 5.00
CA LEU A 36 -12.82 0.41 5.86
C LEU A 36 -12.90 0.03 7.33
N GLU A 37 -14.01 -0.54 7.79
CA GLU A 37 -14.14 -1.08 9.14
C GLU A 37 -13.13 -2.19 9.40
N ALA A 38 -12.93 -3.09 8.43
CA ALA A 38 -11.94 -4.16 8.54
C ALA A 38 -10.49 -3.61 8.64
N LEU A 39 -10.15 -2.52 7.94
CA LEU A 39 -8.84 -1.85 8.13
C LEU A 39 -8.70 -1.30 9.55
N ILE A 40 -9.73 -0.66 10.09
CA ILE A 40 -9.73 -0.13 11.46
C ILE A 40 -9.58 -1.28 12.47
N GLN A 41 -10.28 -2.40 12.28
CA GLN A 41 -10.19 -3.59 13.13
C GLN A 41 -8.80 -4.25 13.07
N CYS A 42 -8.09 -4.12 11.94
CA CYS A 42 -6.68 -4.53 11.83
C CYS A 42 -5.71 -3.54 12.50
N GLY A 43 -6.19 -2.47 13.12
CA GLY A 43 -5.39 -1.47 13.81
C GLY A 43 -4.72 -0.45 12.89
N ILE A 44 -5.12 -0.35 11.62
CA ILE A 44 -4.50 0.61 10.69
C ILE A 44 -4.73 2.04 11.18
N CYS A 45 -3.63 2.79 11.32
CA CYS A 45 -3.60 4.19 11.77
C CYS A 45 -3.15 5.17 10.67
N LEU A 46 -2.51 4.67 9.61
CA LEU A 46 -2.10 5.47 8.46
C LEU A 46 -2.48 4.76 7.17
N VAL A 47 -3.08 5.49 6.23
CA VAL A 47 -3.33 5.01 4.86
C VAL A 47 -2.52 5.85 3.88
N ILE A 48 -1.63 5.22 3.11
CA ILE A 48 -0.86 5.86 2.03
C ILE A 48 -1.54 5.54 0.70
N ASP A 49 -2.13 6.56 0.09
CA ASP A 49 -2.79 6.50 -1.19
C ASP A 49 -1.81 6.86 -2.32
N LEU A 50 -1.49 5.88 -3.17
CA LEU A 50 -0.60 6.05 -4.32
C LEU A 50 -1.34 6.46 -5.59
N THR A 51 -2.67 6.61 -5.56
CA THR A 51 -3.45 7.00 -6.73
C THR A 51 -3.33 8.50 -7.00
N ARG A 52 -3.60 8.90 -8.25
CA ARG A 52 -3.71 10.32 -8.60
C ARG A 52 -5.08 10.85 -8.20
N GLU A 53 -5.15 12.14 -7.96
CA GLU A 53 -6.41 12.81 -7.76
C GLU A 53 -7.36 12.58 -8.94
N GLY A 54 -8.60 12.22 -8.67
CA GLY A 54 -9.61 11.94 -9.68
C GLY A 54 -9.49 10.59 -10.39
N GLU A 55 -8.44 9.81 -10.19
CA GLU A 55 -8.24 8.50 -10.84
C GLU A 55 -9.41 7.54 -10.59
N ILE A 56 -9.96 7.52 -9.39
CA ILE A 56 -11.10 6.67 -9.02
C ILE A 56 -12.38 6.97 -9.81
N ARG A 57 -12.50 8.18 -10.37
CA ARG A 57 -13.66 8.61 -11.16
C ARG A 57 -13.64 8.09 -12.60
N GLN A 58 -12.54 7.49 -13.03
CA GLN A 58 -12.40 6.90 -14.37
C GLN A 58 -12.93 5.45 -14.43
N ALA A 59 -13.27 4.86 -13.29
CA ALA A 59 -13.96 3.57 -13.24
C ALA A 59 -15.42 3.72 -13.71
N ASP A 60 -16.00 2.67 -14.25
CA ASP A 60 -17.40 2.59 -14.65
C ASP A 60 -18.07 1.41 -13.93
N PRO A 61 -18.95 1.62 -12.95
CA PRO A 61 -19.26 2.90 -12.30
C PRO A 61 -18.08 3.48 -11.48
N PRO A 62 -18.03 4.81 -11.27
CA PRO A 62 -16.97 5.44 -10.48
C PRO A 62 -16.97 4.92 -9.04
N PHE A 63 -15.77 4.73 -8.49
CA PHE A 63 -15.65 4.42 -7.06
C PHE A 63 -15.86 5.67 -6.20
N LEU A 64 -16.38 5.46 -5.02
CA LEU A 64 -16.58 6.53 -4.05
C LEU A 64 -15.25 6.85 -3.32
N PRO A 65 -14.97 8.15 -3.07
CA PRO A 65 -13.88 8.54 -2.18
C PRO A 65 -14.08 7.95 -0.79
N TYR A 66 -13.03 7.39 -0.21
CA TYR A 66 -13.14 6.66 1.07
C TYR A 66 -12.71 7.49 2.29
N ALA A 67 -11.91 8.55 2.12
CA ALA A 67 -11.24 9.23 3.24
C ALA A 67 -12.21 9.77 4.29
N GLU A 68 -13.29 10.43 3.88
CA GLU A 68 -14.30 10.96 4.80
C GLU A 68 -15.03 9.83 5.54
N THR A 69 -15.40 8.77 4.82
CA THR A 69 -16.04 7.59 5.42
C THR A 69 -15.12 6.90 6.41
N LEU A 70 -13.83 6.75 6.07
CA LEU A 70 -12.82 6.18 6.95
C LEU A 70 -12.70 6.99 8.25
N ASN A 71 -12.58 8.32 8.16
CA ASN A 71 -12.48 9.20 9.33
C ASN A 71 -13.73 9.12 10.21
N ARG A 72 -14.91 9.09 9.61
CA ARG A 72 -16.19 8.98 10.34
C ARG A 72 -16.29 7.63 11.06
N LEU A 73 -15.89 6.52 10.42
CA LEU A 73 -15.92 5.20 11.04
C LEU A 73 -14.88 5.07 12.16
N ALA A 74 -13.67 5.58 11.95
CA ALA A 74 -12.60 5.60 12.95
C ALA A 74 -12.99 6.40 14.18
N GLY A 75 -13.63 7.57 14.00
CA GLY A 75 -14.12 8.38 15.10
C GLY A 75 -15.14 7.67 16.01
N LYS A 76 -15.93 6.72 15.47
CA LYS A 76 -16.86 5.92 16.26
C LYS A 76 -16.16 4.89 17.18
N THR A 77 -14.95 4.48 16.84
CA THR A 77 -14.17 3.47 17.58
C THR A 77 -13.11 4.10 18.47
N GLY A 78 -12.93 5.42 18.43
CA GLY A 78 -11.87 6.13 19.14
C GLY A 78 -10.47 5.89 18.55
N VAL A 79 -10.36 5.32 17.36
CA VAL A 79 -9.09 5.11 16.64
C VAL A 79 -8.81 6.34 15.77
N GLU A 80 -7.60 6.88 15.87
CA GLU A 80 -7.15 7.95 14.99
C GLU A 80 -6.53 7.37 13.71
N VAL A 81 -7.15 7.63 12.56
CA VAL A 81 -6.64 7.22 11.25
C VAL A 81 -6.35 8.45 10.40
N SER A 82 -5.17 8.51 9.80
CA SER A 82 -4.80 9.55 8.84
C SER A 82 -4.62 8.98 7.45
N THR A 83 -4.87 9.81 6.43
CA THR A 83 -4.65 9.47 5.01
C THR A 83 -3.68 10.46 4.39
N VAL A 84 -2.64 9.94 3.74
CA VAL A 84 -1.66 10.73 2.99
C VAL A 84 -1.65 10.26 1.55
N ARG A 85 -1.77 11.20 0.61
CA ARG A 85 -1.62 10.90 -0.83
C ARG A 85 -0.24 11.25 -1.31
N ILE A 86 0.46 10.24 -1.85
CA ILE A 86 1.75 10.40 -2.54
C ILE A 86 1.59 9.79 -3.93
N SER A 87 1.13 10.61 -4.87
CA SER A 87 0.66 10.17 -6.19
C SER A 87 1.77 9.60 -7.06
N ILE A 88 1.52 8.42 -7.61
CA ILE A 88 2.31 7.80 -8.68
C ILE A 88 1.38 7.60 -9.88
N ARG A 89 1.82 7.98 -11.09
CA ARG A 89 1.05 7.72 -12.30
C ARG A 89 0.88 6.21 -12.52
N ASP A 90 -0.32 5.81 -12.99
CA ASP A 90 -0.56 4.38 -13.21
C ASP A 90 0.46 3.77 -14.16
N GLN A 91 0.88 2.54 -13.86
CA GLN A 91 1.91 1.77 -14.55
C GLN A 91 3.33 2.37 -14.49
N GLU A 92 3.55 3.49 -13.83
CA GLU A 92 4.86 4.11 -13.62
C GLU A 92 5.44 3.81 -12.24
N SER A 93 6.70 4.15 -12.05
CA SER A 93 7.39 4.20 -10.77
C SER A 93 7.53 5.66 -10.32
N PRO A 94 7.61 5.95 -9.03
CA PRO A 94 7.92 7.30 -8.57
C PRO A 94 9.36 7.69 -8.90
N SER A 95 9.70 8.97 -8.76
CA SER A 95 11.11 9.37 -8.73
C SER A 95 11.84 8.74 -7.53
N PRO A 96 13.18 8.64 -7.53
CA PRO A 96 13.93 8.17 -6.36
C PRO A 96 13.60 8.93 -5.09
N GLY A 97 13.48 10.26 -5.15
CA GLY A 97 13.07 11.09 -4.02
C GLY A 97 11.63 10.81 -3.56
N GLY A 98 10.71 10.60 -4.50
CA GLY A 98 9.33 10.21 -4.21
C GLY A 98 9.23 8.84 -3.53
N MET A 99 10.04 7.87 -3.97
CA MET A 99 10.11 6.56 -3.32
C MET A 99 10.66 6.69 -1.89
N ASN A 100 11.73 7.46 -1.69
CA ASN A 100 12.25 7.70 -0.35
C ASN A 100 11.21 8.33 0.57
N ALA A 101 10.45 9.33 0.11
CA ALA A 101 9.39 9.96 0.89
C ALA A 101 8.31 8.96 1.33
N ILE A 102 7.90 8.05 0.43
CA ILE A 102 6.95 6.99 0.75
C ILE A 102 7.52 6.04 1.81
N LEU A 103 8.75 5.58 1.61
CA LEU A 103 9.39 4.63 2.51
C LEU A 103 9.71 5.25 3.88
N ASP A 104 10.07 6.54 3.93
CA ASP A 104 10.28 7.29 5.18
C ASP A 104 8.96 7.42 5.97
N GLU A 105 7.84 7.60 5.28
CA GLU A 105 6.54 7.67 5.93
C GLU A 105 6.12 6.32 6.52
N ILE A 106 6.37 5.22 5.79
CA ILE A 106 6.15 3.85 6.28
C ILE A 106 7.01 3.59 7.53
N ASP A 107 8.31 3.87 7.45
CA ASP A 107 9.25 3.64 8.57
C ASP A 107 8.86 4.47 9.81
N ARG A 108 8.49 5.75 9.63
CA ARG A 108 8.04 6.63 10.70
C ARG A 108 6.79 6.10 11.38
N SER A 109 5.81 5.67 10.59
CA SER A 109 4.56 5.11 11.10
C SER A 109 4.81 3.86 11.94
N ILE A 110 5.61 2.92 11.43
CA ILE A 110 5.97 1.69 12.12
C ILE A 110 6.76 1.98 13.41
N ALA A 111 7.70 2.91 13.37
CA ALA A 111 8.53 3.30 14.52
C ALA A 111 7.73 3.93 15.66
N THR A 112 6.59 4.52 15.36
CA THR A 112 5.64 5.11 16.34
C THR A 112 4.47 4.17 16.68
N ASP A 113 4.59 2.89 16.35
CA ASP A 113 3.57 1.86 16.58
C ASP A 113 2.20 2.19 15.96
N ARG A 114 2.22 2.83 14.79
CA ARG A 114 1.05 3.16 13.99
C ARG A 114 1.03 2.29 12.73
N PRO A 115 0.27 1.19 12.69
CA PRO A 115 0.22 0.32 11.53
C PRO A 115 -0.24 1.04 10.27
N VAL A 116 0.43 0.74 9.14
CA VAL A 116 0.22 1.44 7.87
C VAL A 116 -0.40 0.53 6.81
N TYR A 117 -1.33 1.09 6.04
CA TYR A 117 -1.87 0.48 4.83
C TYR A 117 -1.43 1.26 3.60
N VAL A 118 -0.76 0.59 2.66
CA VAL A 118 -0.32 1.18 1.38
C VAL A 118 -1.13 0.60 0.24
N HIS A 119 -1.75 1.46 -0.56
CA HIS A 119 -2.54 1.02 -1.70
C HIS A 119 -2.35 1.87 -2.95
N CYS A 120 -2.69 1.28 -4.09
CA CYS A 120 -2.97 1.99 -5.34
C CYS A 120 -4.38 1.57 -5.82
N TRP A 121 -4.62 1.52 -7.13
CA TRP A 121 -5.90 1.03 -7.64
C TRP A 121 -6.07 -0.47 -7.40
N GLY A 122 -5.28 -1.31 -8.06
CA GLY A 122 -5.38 -2.77 -7.99
C GLY A 122 -4.42 -3.46 -7.02
N GLY A 123 -3.66 -2.74 -6.18
CA GLY A 123 -2.74 -3.32 -5.19
C GLY A 123 -1.54 -4.08 -5.78
N ARG A 124 -1.24 -3.95 -7.08
CA ARG A 124 -0.29 -4.82 -7.78
C ARG A 124 0.91 -4.09 -8.40
N GLY A 125 0.68 -3.01 -9.15
CA GLY A 125 1.74 -2.27 -9.85
C GLY A 125 2.50 -1.35 -8.88
N ARG A 126 1.98 -0.17 -8.63
CA ARG A 126 2.56 0.86 -7.76
C ARG A 126 2.77 0.36 -6.34
N THR A 127 1.78 -0.28 -5.75
CA THR A 127 1.87 -0.90 -4.42
C THR A 127 2.98 -1.95 -4.37
N GLY A 128 3.04 -2.84 -5.36
CA GLY A 128 4.09 -3.86 -5.43
C GLY A 128 5.49 -3.25 -5.57
N THR A 129 5.63 -2.15 -6.33
CA THR A 129 6.89 -1.41 -6.46
C THR A 129 7.35 -0.85 -5.11
N VAL A 130 6.44 -0.21 -4.36
CA VAL A 130 6.72 0.33 -3.03
C VAL A 130 7.13 -0.79 -2.07
N VAL A 131 6.37 -1.88 -2.00
CA VAL A 131 6.69 -3.02 -1.12
C VAL A 131 8.04 -3.64 -1.46
N ALA A 132 8.34 -3.86 -2.75
CA ALA A 132 9.63 -4.43 -3.14
C ALA A 132 10.81 -3.49 -2.83
N CYS A 133 10.65 -2.17 -3.03
CA CYS A 133 11.65 -1.18 -2.64
C CYS A 133 11.81 -1.09 -1.11
N TYR A 134 10.72 -1.25 -0.35
CA TYR A 134 10.78 -1.36 1.11
C TYR A 134 11.65 -2.56 1.53
N LEU A 135 11.44 -3.72 0.93
CA LEU A 135 12.24 -4.92 1.19
C LEU A 135 13.73 -4.69 0.85
N VAL A 136 14.02 -4.00 -0.26
CA VAL A 136 15.40 -3.60 -0.59
C VAL A 136 15.99 -2.68 0.48
N ARG A 137 15.23 -1.73 1.02
CA ARG A 137 15.64 -0.87 2.15
C ARG A 137 15.96 -1.68 3.41
N GLN A 138 15.29 -2.83 3.60
CA GLN A 138 15.57 -3.76 4.70
C GLN A 138 16.76 -4.71 4.43
N GLY A 139 17.55 -4.47 3.37
CA GLY A 139 18.78 -5.21 3.08
C GLY A 139 18.67 -6.32 2.02
N TRP A 140 17.51 -6.50 1.38
CA TRP A 140 17.37 -7.45 0.27
C TRP A 140 17.94 -6.86 -1.02
N SER A 141 18.45 -7.71 -1.93
CA SER A 141 18.71 -7.26 -3.31
C SER A 141 17.38 -7.02 -4.05
N GLY A 142 17.39 -6.26 -5.17
CA GLY A 142 16.19 -6.03 -5.94
C GLY A 142 15.49 -7.32 -6.39
N ASP A 143 16.24 -8.32 -6.85
CA ASP A 143 15.67 -9.61 -7.25
C ASP A 143 15.14 -10.41 -6.05
N GLN A 144 15.82 -10.35 -4.91
CA GLN A 144 15.34 -10.98 -3.67
C GLN A 144 14.06 -10.29 -3.17
N GLY A 145 14.00 -8.95 -3.22
CA GLY A 145 12.81 -8.17 -2.88
C GLY A 145 11.61 -8.55 -3.75
N LEU A 146 11.82 -8.70 -5.07
CA LEU A 146 10.78 -9.17 -6.00
C LEU A 146 10.28 -10.58 -5.66
N LYS A 147 11.19 -11.53 -5.44
CA LYS A 147 10.84 -12.90 -5.03
C LYS A 147 10.12 -12.93 -3.68
N ARG A 148 10.53 -12.09 -2.73
CA ARG A 148 9.87 -12.00 -1.44
C ARG A 148 8.46 -11.44 -1.55
N LEU A 149 8.26 -10.41 -2.38
CA LEU A 149 6.94 -9.86 -2.69
C LEU A 149 6.01 -10.94 -3.27
N GLU A 150 6.48 -11.75 -4.21
CA GLU A 150 5.70 -12.87 -4.76
C GLU A 150 5.22 -13.83 -3.65
N LYS A 151 6.12 -14.21 -2.73
CA LYS A 151 5.78 -15.07 -1.58
C LYS A 151 4.75 -14.43 -0.65
N LEU A 152 4.90 -13.15 -0.34
CA LEU A 152 3.96 -12.43 0.53
C LEU A 152 2.54 -12.37 -0.06
N ARG A 153 2.44 -12.37 -1.39
CA ARG A 153 1.16 -12.31 -2.10
C ARG A 153 0.51 -13.67 -2.36
N GLN A 154 1.18 -14.79 -2.10
CA GLN A 154 0.65 -16.13 -2.38
C GLN A 154 -0.70 -16.42 -1.72
N GLY A 155 -0.98 -15.84 -0.54
CA GLY A 155 -2.26 -15.95 0.15
C GLY A 155 -3.39 -15.04 -0.39
N ALA A 156 -3.07 -14.06 -1.23
CA ALA A 156 -4.06 -13.20 -1.84
C ALA A 156 -4.67 -13.86 -3.08
N SER A 157 -5.98 -13.70 -3.30
CA SER A 157 -6.70 -14.34 -4.42
C SER A 157 -6.14 -13.97 -5.81
N ASN A 158 -5.49 -12.80 -5.95
CA ASN A 158 -4.75 -12.40 -7.15
C ASN A 158 -3.22 -12.61 -7.03
N GLY A 159 -2.76 -13.39 -6.06
CA GLY A 159 -1.33 -13.61 -5.78
C GLY A 159 -0.56 -14.24 -6.93
N HIS A 160 -1.25 -15.00 -7.79
CA HIS A 160 -0.69 -15.60 -9.01
C HIS A 160 -0.35 -14.57 -10.11
N LEU A 161 -0.89 -13.34 -10.03
CA LEU A 161 -0.60 -12.30 -11.01
C LEU A 161 0.71 -11.59 -10.70
N LEU A 162 1.48 -11.30 -11.76
CA LEU A 162 2.79 -10.65 -11.66
C LEU A 162 2.72 -9.31 -10.93
N SER A 163 3.60 -9.11 -9.95
CA SER A 163 3.75 -7.86 -9.18
C SER A 163 5.23 -7.55 -8.95
N PRO A 164 5.72 -6.33 -9.20
CA PRO A 164 5.04 -5.22 -9.88
C PRO A 164 4.56 -5.57 -11.29
N LYS A 165 3.54 -4.82 -11.78
CA LYS A 165 2.81 -5.16 -13.01
C LYS A 165 3.64 -5.02 -14.28
N THR A 166 4.48 -3.96 -14.39
CA THR A 166 5.25 -3.65 -15.60
C THR A 166 6.73 -3.99 -15.44
N GLU A 167 7.41 -4.28 -16.56
CA GLU A 167 8.86 -4.51 -16.52
C GLU A 167 9.62 -3.25 -16.08
N ALA A 168 9.16 -2.06 -16.47
CA ALA A 168 9.75 -0.80 -16.02
C ALA A 168 9.73 -0.68 -14.48
N GLN A 169 8.61 -1.03 -13.84
CA GLN A 169 8.50 -1.06 -12.37
C GLN A 169 9.46 -2.09 -11.74
N ARG A 170 9.60 -3.26 -12.36
CA ARG A 170 10.51 -4.32 -11.89
C ARG A 170 11.98 -3.90 -12.05
N GLN A 171 12.32 -3.24 -13.16
CA GLN A 171 13.66 -2.67 -13.36
C GLN A 171 13.97 -1.56 -12.35
N PHE A 172 12.99 -0.71 -12.05
CA PHE A 172 13.13 0.28 -10.99
C PHE A 172 13.51 -0.37 -9.65
N VAL A 173 12.85 -1.47 -9.26
CA VAL A 173 13.18 -2.22 -8.03
C VAL A 173 14.59 -2.82 -8.10
N ARG A 174 15.00 -3.42 -9.24
CA ARG A 174 16.35 -3.99 -9.39
C ARG A 174 17.45 -2.94 -9.30
N SER A 175 17.20 -1.74 -9.82
CA SER A 175 18.13 -0.62 -9.75
C SER A 175 18.03 0.17 -8.44
N TRP A 176 16.99 -0.08 -7.64
CA TRP A 176 16.77 0.63 -6.39
C TRP A 176 17.95 0.41 -5.44
N ARG A 177 18.51 1.52 -4.96
CA ARG A 177 19.51 1.53 -3.89
C ARG A 177 18.91 2.33 -2.74
N ASN A 178 19.14 1.88 -1.53
CA ASN A 178 18.84 2.70 -0.37
C ASN A 178 19.73 3.96 -0.47
N TRP A 179 19.15 5.06 -0.91
CA TRP A 179 19.82 6.35 -0.92
C TRP A 179 19.95 6.79 0.54
N ASP A 180 21.08 6.40 1.14
CA ASP A 180 21.41 6.83 2.48
C ASP A 180 21.54 8.35 2.46
N ARG A 181 20.73 9.06 3.29
CA ARG A 181 20.79 10.52 3.44
C ARG A 181 22.17 11.01 3.91
N ARG A 182 23.08 10.09 4.26
CA ARG A 182 24.46 10.41 4.70
C ARG A 182 25.40 10.83 3.56
N ASN A 183 24.94 10.81 2.31
CA ASN A 183 25.74 11.15 1.12
C ASN A 183 25.25 12.42 0.40
N ILE A 184 24.56 13.33 1.08
CA ILE A 184 24.23 14.66 0.60
C ILE A 184 24.91 15.68 1.51
#